data_82709d60c4d77d1b7c1efaa3afe935a7
#
_entry.id   82709d60c4d77d1b7c1efaa3afe935a7
#
_cell.length_a   1.000
_cell.length_b   1.000
_cell.length_c   1.000
_cell.angle_alpha   90.00
_cell.angle_beta   90.00
_cell.angle_gamma   90.00
#
_symmetry.space_group_name_H-M   'P 1'
#
loop_
_entity.id
_entity.type
_entity.pdbx_description
1 polymer ?
#
loop_
_entity_poly.entity_id
_entity_poly.type
_entity_poly.pdbx_seq_one_letter_code
_entity_poly.pdbx_strand_id
1 'polypeptide(L)'
;LKDGDGTVASKKTKPSDAFAPQWRRALAALALSTASGGFIFGAMTFVVPRYFEISMTNLSTSVAVTGLLAAIVYAVASFSQIGVGWLIDRFPPKTILFSIACGQVVFIFLAATYTDLALFAAMLVAMCFVFGQIPITDTILSRYVPDDWRAKVLSIKFLLNLSIGASVLPICGMLMQAGFTMAHLFSLMSAVAILVMLAAIILPHQTSSDRVDIAASKSPALPK
;
A
#
# COMPACT_ATOMS: atom_id res chain seq x y z
N LEU A 1 -41.03 51.35 -11.07
CA LEU A 1 -39.99 50.80 -10.20
C LEU A 1 -40.49 49.48 -9.64
N LYS A 2 -40.03 48.37 -10.17
CA LYS A 2 -40.25 47.03 -9.65
C LYS A 2 -38.87 46.36 -9.59
N ASP A 3 -38.36 46.23 -8.38
CA ASP A 3 -37.14 45.51 -8.09
C ASP A 3 -37.38 44.01 -8.31
N GLY A 4 -36.68 43.44 -9.27
CA GLY A 4 -36.66 42.01 -9.51
C GLY A 4 -35.51 41.39 -8.70
N ASP A 5 -35.87 40.89 -7.51
CA ASP A 5 -34.95 40.05 -6.71
C ASP A 5 -34.77 38.69 -7.38
N GLY A 6 -33.74 38.61 -8.19
CA GLY A 6 -33.30 37.37 -8.84
C GLY A 6 -32.36 36.60 -7.94
N THR A 7 -32.86 36.01 -6.86
CA THR A 7 -32.11 35.00 -6.11
C THR A 7 -31.89 33.76 -6.98
N VAL A 8 -30.75 33.75 -7.69
CA VAL A 8 -30.24 32.54 -8.33
C VAL A 8 -29.89 31.54 -7.24
N ALA A 9 -30.84 30.68 -6.93
CA ALA A 9 -30.61 29.54 -6.08
C ALA A 9 -29.55 28.66 -6.74
N SER A 10 -28.32 28.78 -6.30
CA SER A 10 -27.23 27.86 -6.62
C SER A 10 -27.69 26.46 -6.23
N LYS A 11 -28.09 25.69 -7.25
CA LYS A 11 -28.42 24.28 -7.13
C LYS A 11 -27.12 23.53 -6.77
N LYS A 12 -26.80 23.44 -5.47
CA LYS A 12 -25.77 22.56 -4.96
C LYS A 12 -26.11 21.16 -5.46
N THR A 13 -25.41 20.70 -6.46
CA THR A 13 -25.40 19.29 -6.88
C THR A 13 -25.02 18.50 -5.64
N LYS A 14 -25.98 17.74 -5.09
CA LYS A 14 -25.71 16.80 -4.01
C LYS A 14 -24.57 15.88 -4.46
N PRO A 15 -23.51 15.69 -3.65
CA PRO A 15 -22.54 14.64 -3.89
C PRO A 15 -23.28 13.31 -4.04
N SER A 16 -22.84 12.48 -4.93
CA SER A 16 -23.40 11.13 -5.10
C SER A 16 -23.20 10.36 -3.80
N ASP A 17 -24.24 10.24 -2.98
CA ASP A 17 -24.26 9.49 -1.71
C ASP A 17 -24.12 7.97 -1.94
N ALA A 18 -24.03 7.52 -3.19
CA ALA A 18 -23.99 6.11 -3.55
C ALA A 18 -22.57 5.59 -3.65
N PHE A 19 -22.34 4.44 -3.04
CA PHE A 19 -21.10 3.67 -3.23
C PHE A 19 -20.96 3.22 -4.70
N ALA A 20 -19.74 3.21 -5.21
CA ALA A 20 -19.46 2.74 -6.56
C ALA A 20 -19.91 1.28 -6.77
N PRO A 21 -20.20 0.85 -8.01
CA PRO A 21 -20.51 -0.54 -8.30
C PRO A 21 -19.44 -1.48 -7.74
N GLN A 22 -19.87 -2.62 -7.19
CA GLN A 22 -18.97 -3.64 -6.60
C GLN A 22 -18.10 -3.15 -5.40
N TRP A 23 -18.49 -2.07 -4.71
CA TRP A 23 -17.75 -1.51 -3.57
C TRP A 23 -17.43 -2.53 -2.48
N ARG A 24 -18.31 -3.51 -2.22
CA ARG A 24 -18.07 -4.57 -1.23
C ARG A 24 -16.84 -5.40 -1.57
N ARG A 25 -16.67 -5.78 -2.84
CA ARG A 25 -15.48 -6.51 -3.31
C ARG A 25 -14.23 -5.64 -3.23
N ALA A 26 -14.35 -4.36 -3.60
CA ALA A 26 -13.25 -3.42 -3.50
C ALA A 26 -12.81 -3.19 -2.05
N LEU A 27 -13.76 -3.03 -1.10
CA LEU A 27 -13.43 -2.90 0.32
C LEU A 27 -12.86 -4.19 0.92
N ALA A 28 -13.33 -5.37 0.52
CA ALA A 28 -12.74 -6.64 0.94
C ALA A 28 -11.29 -6.77 0.44
N ALA A 29 -11.04 -6.45 -0.82
CA ALA A 29 -9.69 -6.42 -1.38
C ALA A 29 -8.81 -5.38 -0.67
N LEU A 30 -9.34 -4.19 -0.37
CA LEU A 30 -8.65 -3.15 0.39
C LEU A 30 -8.30 -3.61 1.80
N ALA A 31 -9.24 -4.22 2.52
CA ALA A 31 -9.00 -4.74 3.86
C ALA A 31 -7.93 -5.83 3.87
N LEU A 32 -8.02 -6.80 2.96
CA LEU A 32 -7.03 -7.87 2.82
C LEU A 32 -5.64 -7.31 2.47
N SER A 33 -5.57 -6.40 1.49
CA SER A 33 -4.33 -5.74 1.08
C SER A 33 -3.73 -4.89 2.21
N THR A 34 -4.57 -4.16 2.96
CA THR A 34 -4.12 -3.34 4.10
C THR A 34 -3.61 -4.21 5.25
N ALA A 35 -4.32 -5.31 5.57
CA ALA A 35 -3.91 -6.21 6.62
C ALA A 35 -2.58 -6.89 6.31
N SER A 36 -2.46 -7.49 5.13
CA SER A 36 -1.23 -8.17 4.70
C SER A 36 -0.07 -7.19 4.50
N GLY A 37 -0.32 -6.06 3.82
CA GLY A 37 0.69 -5.04 3.59
C GLY A 37 1.14 -4.34 4.87
N GLY A 38 0.22 -4.10 5.82
CA GLY A 38 0.54 -3.56 7.14
C GLY A 38 1.43 -4.50 7.96
N PHE A 39 1.16 -5.81 7.90
CA PHE A 39 2.01 -6.80 8.53
C PHE A 39 3.42 -6.80 7.90
N ILE A 40 3.52 -6.87 6.58
CA ILE A 40 4.80 -6.84 5.86
C ILE A 40 5.56 -5.55 6.16
N PHE A 41 4.90 -4.40 6.04
CA PHE A 41 5.50 -3.09 6.30
C PHE A 41 6.03 -2.98 7.73
N GLY A 42 5.21 -3.35 8.73
CA GLY A 42 5.61 -3.34 10.13
C GLY A 42 6.77 -4.29 10.40
N ALA A 43 6.69 -5.54 9.91
CA ALA A 43 7.74 -6.53 10.08
C ALA A 43 9.07 -6.08 9.45
N MET A 44 9.05 -5.67 8.19
CA MET A 44 10.26 -5.25 7.49
C MET A 44 10.89 -4.01 8.13
N THR A 45 10.08 -3.03 8.56
CA THR A 45 10.62 -1.81 9.20
C THR A 45 11.43 -2.13 10.47
N PHE A 46 11.01 -3.13 11.25
CA PHE A 46 11.72 -3.50 12.49
C PHE A 46 12.81 -4.53 12.25
N VAL A 47 12.60 -5.49 11.35
CA VAL A 47 13.50 -6.63 11.19
C VAL A 47 14.69 -6.32 10.27
N VAL A 48 14.53 -5.44 9.27
CA VAL A 48 15.58 -5.13 8.28
C VAL A 48 16.89 -4.65 8.91
N PRO A 49 16.93 -3.68 9.86
CA PRO A 49 18.19 -3.26 10.45
C PRO A 49 18.93 -4.41 11.15
N ARG A 50 18.17 -5.23 11.90
CA ARG A 50 18.75 -6.40 12.58
C ARG A 50 19.19 -7.47 11.61
N TYR A 51 18.47 -7.67 10.52
CA TYR A 51 18.84 -8.64 9.50
C TYR A 51 20.14 -8.23 8.79
N PHE A 52 20.31 -6.95 8.50
CA PHE A 52 21.57 -6.42 7.95
C PHE A 52 22.74 -6.64 8.91
N GLU A 53 22.55 -6.36 10.20
CA GLU A 53 23.59 -6.58 11.21
C GLU A 53 24.08 -8.03 11.24
N ILE A 54 23.19 -9.00 11.09
CA ILE A 54 23.53 -10.44 11.16
C ILE A 54 24.07 -10.98 9.82
N SER A 55 23.55 -10.47 8.69
CA SER A 55 23.75 -11.10 7.37
C SER A 55 24.71 -10.33 6.47
N MET A 56 25.22 -9.17 6.90
CA MET A 56 26.14 -8.33 6.12
C MET A 56 27.55 -8.29 6.75
N THR A 57 27.97 -9.38 7.37
CA THR A 57 29.24 -9.46 8.13
C THR A 57 30.49 -9.25 7.28
N ASN A 58 30.44 -9.57 5.98
CA ASN A 58 31.52 -9.31 5.04
C ASN A 58 31.63 -7.84 4.63
N LEU A 59 30.52 -7.10 4.72
CA LEU A 59 30.47 -5.68 4.35
C LEU A 59 30.83 -4.77 5.53
N SER A 60 30.27 -5.05 6.70
CA SER A 60 30.58 -4.33 7.92
C SER A 60 30.09 -5.08 9.17
N THR A 61 30.89 -5.01 10.24
CA THR A 61 30.50 -5.43 11.59
C THR A 61 29.99 -4.28 12.47
N SER A 62 29.97 -3.07 11.92
CA SER A 62 29.53 -1.87 12.65
C SER A 62 27.99 -1.71 12.57
N VAL A 63 27.34 -1.71 13.72
CA VAL A 63 25.89 -1.44 13.84
C VAL A 63 25.49 -0.08 13.24
N ALA A 64 26.37 0.93 13.34
CA ALA A 64 26.13 2.23 12.74
C ALA A 64 26.07 2.16 11.20
N VAL A 65 26.97 1.38 10.57
CA VAL A 65 26.99 1.23 9.12
C VAL A 65 25.78 0.43 8.62
N THR A 66 25.42 -0.66 9.28
CA THR A 66 24.25 -1.47 8.90
C THR A 66 22.94 -0.70 9.12
N GLY A 67 22.86 0.10 10.17
CA GLY A 67 21.76 1.03 10.40
C GLY A 67 21.65 2.13 9.33
N LEU A 68 22.78 2.68 8.89
CA LEU A 68 22.83 3.64 7.78
C LEU A 68 22.36 3.01 6.46
N LEU A 69 22.77 1.78 6.17
CA LEU A 69 22.31 1.06 4.98
C LEU A 69 20.78 0.84 5.01
N ALA A 70 20.22 0.47 6.17
CA ALA A 70 18.78 0.36 6.34
C ALA A 70 18.08 1.73 6.12
N ALA A 71 18.64 2.81 6.64
CA ALA A 71 18.11 4.16 6.43
C ALA A 71 18.11 4.57 4.96
N ILE A 72 19.17 4.22 4.20
CA ILE A 72 19.24 4.44 2.75
C ILE A 72 18.14 3.67 2.04
N VAL A 73 17.91 2.41 2.40
CA VAL A 73 16.84 1.58 1.83
C VAL A 73 15.48 2.26 2.04
N TYR A 74 15.18 2.74 3.26
CA TYR A 74 13.90 3.40 3.54
C TYR A 74 13.78 4.75 2.83
N ALA A 75 14.86 5.53 2.76
CA ALA A 75 14.87 6.80 2.05
C ALA A 75 14.56 6.59 0.55
N VAL A 76 15.25 5.67 -0.11
CA VAL A 76 15.01 5.36 -1.53
C VAL A 76 13.60 4.80 -1.73
N ALA A 77 13.16 3.89 -0.87
CA ALA A 77 11.81 3.32 -0.93
C ALA A 77 10.71 4.40 -0.79
N SER A 78 10.94 5.45 0.01
CA SER A 78 10.00 6.56 0.15
C SER A 78 9.78 7.30 -1.18
N PHE A 79 10.82 7.48 -1.99
CA PHE A 79 10.70 8.10 -3.32
C PHE A 79 9.95 7.21 -4.31
N SER A 80 9.92 5.89 -4.14
CA SER A 80 9.16 4.98 -5.01
C SER A 80 7.66 5.30 -5.02
N GLN A 81 7.12 5.88 -3.95
CA GLN A 81 5.71 6.30 -3.85
C GLN A 81 5.35 7.36 -4.90
N ILE A 82 6.30 8.24 -5.25
CA ILE A 82 6.10 9.26 -6.30
C ILE A 82 5.95 8.57 -7.66
N GLY A 83 6.84 7.60 -7.95
CA GLY A 83 6.77 6.82 -9.19
C GLY A 83 5.47 6.02 -9.30
N VAL A 84 5.04 5.41 -8.21
CA VAL A 84 3.77 4.67 -8.17
C VAL A 84 2.58 5.62 -8.30
N GLY A 85 2.61 6.81 -7.71
CA GLY A 85 1.59 7.84 -7.91
C GLY A 85 1.42 8.18 -9.40
N TRP A 86 2.52 8.42 -10.11
CA TRP A 86 2.51 8.66 -11.56
C TRP A 86 1.97 7.45 -12.36
N LEU A 87 2.25 6.22 -11.90
CA LEU A 87 1.74 5.00 -12.54
C LEU A 87 0.21 4.87 -12.38
N ILE A 88 -0.33 5.24 -11.21
CA ILE A 88 -1.76 5.19 -10.89
C ILE A 88 -2.60 6.10 -11.82
N ASP A 89 -2.02 7.21 -12.28
CA ASP A 89 -2.69 8.12 -13.22
C ASP A 89 -2.83 7.51 -14.63
N ARG A 90 -1.98 6.56 -14.97
CA ARG A 90 -1.91 5.97 -16.33
C ARG A 90 -2.50 4.57 -16.43
N PHE A 91 -2.38 3.77 -15.38
CA PHE A 91 -2.77 2.37 -15.38
C PHE A 91 -3.88 2.07 -14.35
N PRO A 92 -4.66 1.00 -14.56
CA PRO A 92 -5.66 0.57 -13.60
C PRO A 92 -5.00 0.18 -12.26
N PRO A 93 -5.57 0.58 -11.10
CA PRO A 93 -5.02 0.23 -9.78
C PRO A 93 -4.87 -1.27 -9.56
N LYS A 94 -5.76 -2.08 -10.15
CA LYS A 94 -5.69 -3.54 -10.11
C LYS A 94 -4.37 -4.07 -10.68
N THR A 95 -3.99 -3.59 -11.86
CA THR A 95 -2.76 -4.02 -12.54
C THR A 95 -1.53 -3.61 -11.75
N ILE A 96 -1.51 -2.38 -11.23
CA ILE A 96 -0.38 -1.87 -10.45
C ILE A 96 -0.26 -2.65 -9.14
N LEU A 97 -1.38 -2.85 -8.41
CA LEU A 97 -1.37 -3.61 -7.16
C LEU A 97 -0.88 -5.05 -7.38
N PHE A 98 -1.32 -5.69 -8.46
CA PHE A 98 -0.86 -7.02 -8.82
C PHE A 98 0.64 -7.06 -9.13
N SER A 99 1.15 -6.12 -9.94
CA SER A 99 2.58 -6.03 -10.27
C SER A 99 3.43 -5.80 -9.03
N ILE A 100 2.98 -4.91 -8.13
CA ILE A 100 3.66 -4.64 -6.85
C ILE A 100 3.65 -5.88 -5.96
N ALA A 101 2.52 -6.59 -5.86
CA ALA A 101 2.44 -7.81 -5.07
C ALA A 101 3.38 -8.91 -5.61
N CYS A 102 3.47 -9.07 -6.93
CA CYS A 102 4.43 -9.98 -7.54
C CYS A 102 5.88 -9.59 -7.20
N GLY A 103 6.20 -8.30 -7.29
CA GLY A 103 7.51 -7.79 -6.88
C GLY A 103 7.81 -8.04 -5.40
N GLN A 104 6.85 -7.82 -4.50
CA GLN A 104 7.00 -8.13 -3.09
C GLN A 104 7.32 -9.61 -2.86
N VAL A 105 6.51 -10.52 -3.44
CA VAL A 105 6.74 -11.98 -3.29
C VAL A 105 8.15 -12.34 -3.72
N VAL A 106 8.58 -11.92 -4.90
CA VAL A 106 9.88 -12.29 -5.46
C VAL A 106 11.04 -11.68 -4.65
N PHE A 107 11.03 -10.36 -4.44
CA PHE A 107 12.21 -9.69 -3.86
C PHE A 107 12.31 -9.88 -2.34
N ILE A 108 11.21 -10.07 -1.61
CA ILE A 108 11.26 -10.45 -0.19
C ILE A 108 11.81 -11.88 -0.07
N PHE A 109 11.43 -12.80 -0.96
CA PHE A 109 11.97 -14.16 -0.97
C PHE A 109 13.46 -14.17 -1.33
N LEU A 110 13.90 -13.40 -2.32
CA LEU A 110 15.31 -13.25 -2.66
C LEU A 110 16.12 -12.68 -1.49
N ALA A 111 15.56 -11.70 -0.76
CA ALA A 111 16.19 -11.17 0.44
C ALA A 111 16.33 -12.24 1.54
N ALA A 112 15.44 -13.23 1.60
CA ALA A 112 15.57 -14.36 2.54
C ALA A 112 16.74 -15.29 2.20
N THR A 113 17.20 -15.29 0.95
CA THR A 113 18.22 -16.24 0.45
C THR A 113 19.60 -15.63 0.26
N TYR A 114 19.68 -14.31 0.10
CA TYR A 114 20.92 -13.61 -0.17
C TYR A 114 21.58 -13.04 1.11
N THR A 115 22.87 -12.77 1.01
CA THR A 115 23.68 -12.10 2.04
C THR A 115 24.40 -10.89 1.45
N ASP A 116 24.98 -10.04 2.30
CA ASP A 116 25.84 -8.92 1.94
C ASP A 116 25.20 -7.97 0.89
N LEU A 117 25.95 -7.62 -0.16
CA LEU A 117 25.50 -6.66 -1.17
C LEU A 117 24.28 -7.15 -1.96
N ALA A 118 24.16 -8.44 -2.21
CA ALA A 118 23.00 -9.02 -2.89
C ALA A 118 21.73 -8.91 -2.02
N LEU A 119 21.86 -9.12 -0.72
CA LEU A 119 20.79 -8.88 0.25
C LEU A 119 20.39 -7.40 0.24
N PHE A 120 21.36 -6.46 0.27
CA PHE A 120 21.06 -5.04 0.24
C PHE A 120 20.26 -4.66 -1.01
N ALA A 121 20.70 -5.11 -2.19
CA ALA A 121 20.00 -4.83 -3.45
C ALA A 121 18.59 -5.42 -3.48
N ALA A 122 18.42 -6.67 -3.07
CA ALA A 122 17.12 -7.33 -2.99
C ALA A 122 16.18 -6.61 -2.02
N MET A 123 16.71 -6.20 -0.86
CA MET A 123 15.95 -5.48 0.17
C MET A 123 15.52 -4.09 -0.29
N LEU A 124 16.40 -3.36 -0.97
CA LEU A 124 16.10 -2.04 -1.53
C LEU A 124 14.91 -2.13 -2.50
N VAL A 125 14.95 -3.10 -3.43
CA VAL A 125 13.86 -3.29 -4.39
C VAL A 125 12.59 -3.78 -3.70
N ALA A 126 12.69 -4.73 -2.76
CA ALA A 126 11.56 -5.20 -1.97
C ALA A 126 10.85 -4.05 -1.25
N MET A 127 11.62 -3.18 -0.59
CA MET A 127 11.06 -2.02 0.13
C MET A 127 10.42 -0.99 -0.79
N CYS A 128 10.94 -0.79 -2.02
CA CYS A 128 10.28 0.05 -3.02
C CYS A 128 8.86 -0.48 -3.34
N PHE A 129 8.68 -1.79 -3.47
CA PHE A 129 7.36 -2.38 -3.67
C PHE A 129 6.48 -2.28 -2.44
N VAL A 130 7.02 -2.47 -1.23
CA VAL A 130 6.27 -2.34 0.02
C VAL A 130 5.74 -0.92 0.22
N PHE A 131 6.59 0.09 0.06
CA PHE A 131 6.19 1.49 0.16
C PHE A 131 5.25 1.91 -0.98
N GLY A 132 5.47 1.40 -2.19
CA GLY A 132 4.62 1.66 -3.35
C GLY A 132 3.18 1.18 -3.20
N GLN A 133 2.89 0.23 -2.32
CA GLN A 133 1.53 -0.24 -2.05
C GLN A 133 0.66 0.82 -1.36
N ILE A 134 1.25 1.76 -0.60
CA ILE A 134 0.52 2.76 0.18
C ILE A 134 -0.37 3.63 -0.71
N PRO A 135 0.14 4.36 -1.72
CA PRO A 135 -0.68 5.23 -2.55
C PRO A 135 -1.75 4.48 -3.36
N ILE A 136 -1.52 3.20 -3.68
CA ILE A 136 -2.51 2.39 -4.40
C ILE A 136 -3.72 2.11 -3.52
N THR A 137 -3.52 1.73 -2.27
CA THR A 137 -4.63 1.44 -1.34
C THR A 137 -5.44 2.70 -1.05
N ASP A 138 -4.81 3.88 -0.99
CA ASP A 138 -5.50 5.16 -0.84
C ASP A 138 -6.32 5.53 -2.10
N THR A 139 -5.77 5.25 -3.27
CA THR A 139 -6.49 5.43 -4.54
C THR A 139 -7.68 4.51 -4.66
N ILE A 140 -7.57 3.23 -4.29
CA ILE A 140 -8.70 2.30 -4.29
C ILE A 140 -9.81 2.83 -3.36
N LEU A 141 -9.45 3.25 -2.14
CA LEU A 141 -10.40 3.82 -1.20
C LEU A 141 -11.12 5.03 -1.80
N SER A 142 -10.39 5.98 -2.37
CA SER A 142 -10.97 7.21 -2.93
C SER A 142 -11.87 6.98 -4.15
N ARG A 143 -11.69 5.88 -4.88
CA ARG A 143 -12.48 5.55 -6.08
C ARG A 143 -13.80 4.83 -5.78
N TYR A 144 -13.85 4.05 -4.69
CA TYR A 144 -14.99 3.19 -4.37
C TYR A 144 -15.85 3.72 -3.22
N VAL A 145 -15.33 4.67 -2.44
CA VAL A 145 -16.00 5.21 -1.25
C VAL A 145 -16.46 6.66 -1.52
N PRO A 146 -17.75 6.99 -1.29
CA PRO A 146 -18.26 8.36 -1.38
C PRO A 146 -17.53 9.29 -0.42
N ASP A 147 -17.51 10.60 -0.74
CA ASP A 147 -16.78 11.59 0.04
C ASP A 147 -17.23 11.66 1.51
N ASP A 148 -18.54 11.51 1.77
CA ASP A 148 -19.13 11.53 3.12
C ASP A 148 -18.68 10.36 4.02
N TRP A 149 -18.32 9.23 3.41
CA TRP A 149 -17.86 8.03 4.10
C TRP A 149 -16.33 7.87 4.09
N ARG A 150 -15.64 8.64 3.24
CA ARG A 150 -14.19 8.48 3.02
C ARG A 150 -13.38 8.62 4.29
N ALA A 151 -13.66 9.63 5.12
CA ALA A 151 -12.98 9.85 6.39
C ALA A 151 -13.16 8.67 7.35
N LYS A 152 -14.37 8.11 7.44
CA LYS A 152 -14.69 6.97 8.32
C LYS A 152 -13.94 5.71 7.87
N VAL A 153 -13.98 5.39 6.56
CA VAL A 153 -13.30 4.21 6.01
C VAL A 153 -11.78 4.36 6.12
N LEU A 154 -11.25 5.57 5.91
CA LEU A 154 -9.84 5.86 6.11
C LEU A 154 -9.40 5.65 7.57
N SER A 155 -10.20 6.10 8.53
CA SER A 155 -9.93 5.87 9.97
C SER A 155 -9.90 4.38 10.30
N ILE A 156 -10.85 3.59 9.77
CA ILE A 156 -10.87 2.14 9.95
C ILE A 156 -9.62 1.50 9.33
N LYS A 157 -9.23 1.93 8.13
CA LYS A 157 -8.00 1.47 7.47
C LYS A 157 -6.77 1.74 8.33
N PHE A 158 -6.63 2.95 8.87
CA PHE A 158 -5.50 3.31 9.74
C PHE A 158 -5.52 2.50 11.05
N LEU A 159 -6.67 2.34 11.68
CA LEU A 159 -6.80 1.53 12.89
C LEU A 159 -6.39 0.07 12.63
N LEU A 160 -6.86 -0.51 11.52
CA LEU A 160 -6.47 -1.86 11.10
C LEU A 160 -4.95 -1.97 10.90
N ASN A 161 -4.37 -1.03 10.15
CA ASN A 161 -2.93 -1.01 9.89
C ASN A 161 -2.10 -0.86 11.18
N LEU A 162 -2.52 0.03 12.07
CA LEU A 162 -1.85 0.25 13.35
C LEU A 162 -1.95 -0.99 14.27
N SER A 163 -3.14 -1.60 14.36
CA SER A 163 -3.35 -2.80 15.19
C SER A 163 -2.51 -3.98 14.70
N ILE A 164 -2.45 -4.18 13.38
CA ILE A 164 -1.63 -5.22 12.78
C ILE A 164 -0.14 -4.91 12.98
N GLY A 165 0.28 -3.67 12.73
CA GLY A 165 1.66 -3.24 12.94
C GLY A 165 2.13 -3.45 14.38
N ALA A 166 1.28 -3.15 15.37
CA ALA A 166 1.57 -3.39 16.78
C ALA A 166 1.73 -4.88 17.12
N SER A 167 1.01 -5.76 16.41
CA SER A 167 1.09 -7.22 16.62
C SER A 167 2.35 -7.84 16.02
N VAL A 168 3.05 -7.14 15.12
CA VAL A 168 4.21 -7.69 14.40
C VAL A 168 5.36 -8.04 15.33
N LEU A 169 5.73 -7.13 16.23
CA LEU A 169 6.86 -7.33 17.14
C LEU A 169 6.70 -8.57 18.04
N PRO A 170 5.57 -8.72 18.77
CA PRO A 170 5.36 -9.94 19.56
C PRO A 170 5.33 -11.21 18.68
N ILE A 171 4.72 -11.17 17.50
CA ILE A 171 4.68 -12.32 16.59
C ILE A 171 6.09 -12.71 16.13
N CYS A 172 6.89 -11.76 15.66
CA CYS A 172 8.28 -12.01 15.26
C CYS A 172 9.12 -12.51 16.43
N GLY A 173 8.94 -11.93 17.63
CA GLY A 173 9.64 -12.37 18.84
C GLY A 173 9.30 -13.80 19.23
N MET A 174 8.02 -14.19 19.20
CA MET A 174 7.58 -15.56 19.47
C MET A 174 8.13 -16.57 18.44
N LEU A 175 8.12 -16.21 17.15
CA LEU A 175 8.69 -17.05 16.10
C LEU A 175 10.20 -17.27 16.29
N MET A 176 10.94 -16.21 16.63
CA MET A 176 12.37 -16.34 16.92
C MET A 176 12.64 -17.19 18.16
N GLN A 177 11.83 -17.07 19.23
CA GLN A 177 11.93 -17.94 20.41
C GLN A 177 11.60 -19.40 20.07
N ALA A 178 10.73 -19.65 19.10
CA ALA A 178 10.43 -20.98 18.58
C ALA A 178 11.51 -21.57 17.65
N GLY A 179 12.64 -20.86 17.46
CA GLY A 179 13.77 -21.32 16.66
C GLY A 179 13.73 -20.92 15.17
N PHE A 180 12.82 -20.06 14.77
CA PHE A 180 12.81 -19.52 13.41
C PHE A 180 13.96 -18.54 13.22
N THR A 181 14.68 -18.70 12.09
CA THR A 181 15.74 -17.77 11.68
C THR A 181 15.16 -16.52 11.00
N MET A 182 15.96 -15.48 10.85
CA MET A 182 15.57 -14.29 10.08
C MET A 182 15.16 -14.65 8.64
N ALA A 183 15.87 -15.57 7.98
CA ALA A 183 15.52 -16.04 6.65
C ALA A 183 14.12 -16.68 6.60
N HIS A 184 13.73 -17.44 7.63
CA HIS A 184 12.38 -17.99 7.74
C HIS A 184 11.33 -16.88 7.91
N LEU A 185 11.63 -15.81 8.67
CA LEU A 185 10.71 -14.66 8.81
C LEU A 185 10.47 -13.96 7.47
N PHE A 186 11.53 -13.72 6.68
CA PHE A 186 11.39 -13.13 5.34
C PHE A 186 10.63 -14.06 4.38
N SER A 187 10.86 -15.37 4.44
CA SER A 187 10.09 -16.34 3.66
C SER A 187 8.60 -16.32 4.03
N LEU A 188 8.28 -16.18 5.32
CA LEU A 188 6.91 -16.02 5.80
C LEU A 188 6.29 -14.71 5.28
N MET A 189 7.03 -13.59 5.31
CA MET A 189 6.57 -12.32 4.77
C MET A 189 6.30 -12.40 3.26
N SER A 190 7.16 -13.11 2.52
CA SER A 190 6.92 -13.40 1.10
C SER A 190 5.63 -14.20 0.89
N ALA A 191 5.37 -15.20 1.74
CA ALA A 191 4.10 -15.94 1.71
C ALA A 191 2.88 -15.05 2.03
N VAL A 192 3.01 -14.14 2.99
CA VAL A 192 1.96 -13.13 3.28
C VAL A 192 1.75 -12.19 2.11
N ALA A 193 2.79 -11.87 1.32
CA ALA A 193 2.64 -11.05 0.11
C ALA A 193 1.75 -11.72 -0.97
N ILE A 194 1.60 -13.04 -0.95
CA ILE A 194 0.63 -13.74 -1.80
C ILE A 194 -0.81 -13.30 -1.47
N LEU A 195 -1.11 -12.97 -0.22
CA LEU A 195 -2.42 -12.43 0.15
C LEU A 195 -2.67 -11.05 -0.47
N VAL A 196 -1.63 -10.23 -0.65
CA VAL A 196 -1.73 -8.95 -1.39
C VAL A 196 -2.03 -9.22 -2.86
N MET A 197 -1.41 -10.25 -3.44
CA MET A 197 -1.69 -10.68 -4.82
C MET A 197 -3.13 -11.18 -4.97
N LEU A 198 -3.63 -11.96 -4.02
CA LEU A 198 -5.03 -12.39 -3.99
C LEU A 198 -5.98 -11.20 -3.85
N ALA A 199 -5.65 -10.20 -3.02
CA ALA A 199 -6.40 -8.97 -2.92
C ALA A 199 -6.48 -8.24 -4.27
N ALA A 200 -5.38 -8.17 -5.01
CA ALA A 200 -5.37 -7.59 -6.35
C ALA A 200 -6.25 -8.36 -7.35
N ILE A 201 -6.32 -9.67 -7.24
CA ILE A 201 -7.19 -10.51 -8.09
C ILE A 201 -8.68 -10.25 -7.77
N ILE A 202 -9.02 -10.16 -6.47
CA ILE A 202 -10.38 -9.87 -6.00
C ILE A 202 -10.85 -8.48 -6.42
N LEU A 203 -9.92 -7.51 -6.55
CA LEU A 203 -10.25 -6.13 -6.90
C LEU A 203 -10.99 -6.07 -8.25
N PRO A 204 -12.15 -5.39 -8.33
CA PRO A 204 -12.91 -5.26 -9.58
C PRO A 204 -12.09 -4.58 -10.68
N HIS A 205 -12.32 -5.00 -11.93
CA HIS A 205 -11.72 -4.33 -13.07
C HIS A 205 -12.52 -3.05 -13.38
N GLN A 206 -11.91 -1.89 -13.30
CA GLN A 206 -12.56 -0.65 -13.74
C GLN A 206 -12.38 -0.52 -15.25
N THR A 207 -13.48 -0.51 -15.97
CA THR A 207 -13.51 -0.25 -17.41
C THR A 207 -13.31 1.25 -17.66
N SER A 208 -12.81 1.61 -18.84
CA SER A 208 -12.61 3.01 -19.24
C SER A 208 -13.90 3.85 -19.20
N SER A 209 -15.07 3.20 -19.42
CA SER A 209 -16.39 3.83 -19.28
C SER A 209 -16.66 4.30 -17.85
N ASP A 210 -16.31 3.51 -16.85
CA ASP A 210 -16.50 3.89 -15.43
C ASP A 210 -15.70 5.14 -15.05
N ARG A 211 -14.54 5.35 -15.70
CA ARG A 211 -13.72 6.56 -15.51
C ARG A 211 -14.40 7.81 -16.09
N VAL A 212 -15.04 7.67 -17.26
CA VAL A 212 -15.73 8.77 -17.93
C VAL A 212 -16.96 9.19 -17.12
N ASP A 213 -17.71 8.23 -16.61
CA ASP A 213 -18.91 8.50 -15.81
C ASP A 213 -18.58 9.17 -14.47
N ILE A 214 -17.50 8.74 -13.80
CA ILE A 214 -17.02 9.36 -12.56
C ILE A 214 -16.46 10.77 -12.84
N ALA A 215 -15.76 10.97 -13.95
CA ALA A 215 -15.25 12.27 -14.35
C ALA A 215 -16.39 13.22 -14.76
N ALA A 216 -17.40 12.72 -15.48
CA ALA A 216 -18.58 13.49 -15.88
C ALA A 216 -19.43 13.89 -14.68
N SER A 217 -19.55 13.03 -13.66
CA SER A 217 -20.29 13.36 -12.42
C SER A 217 -19.58 14.40 -11.56
N LYS A 218 -18.26 14.57 -11.72
CA LYS A 218 -17.42 15.56 -11.00
C LYS A 218 -17.22 16.87 -11.79
N SER A 219 -17.54 16.89 -13.08
CA SER A 219 -17.43 18.12 -13.88
C SER A 219 -18.64 19.04 -13.58
N PRO A 220 -18.42 20.30 -13.14
CA PRO A 220 -19.51 21.25 -13.03
C PRO A 220 -20.08 21.48 -14.43
N ALA A 221 -21.40 21.34 -14.57
CA ALA A 221 -22.09 21.67 -15.81
C ALA A 221 -21.75 23.12 -16.19
N LEU A 222 -21.10 23.32 -17.34
CA LEU A 222 -20.88 24.65 -17.90
C LEU A 222 -22.23 25.35 -18.05
N PRO A 223 -22.39 26.57 -17.56
CA PRO A 223 -23.61 27.33 -17.76
C PRO A 223 -23.79 27.61 -19.25
N LYS A 224 -25.00 27.32 -19.77
CA LYS A 224 -25.44 27.75 -21.12
C LYS A 224 -25.75 29.21 -21.11
#